data_c9db49ad591ead9b00c08676ace1fb5e
#
_entry.id   c9db49ad591ead9b00c08676ace1fb5e
#
_cell.length_a   1.000
_cell.length_b   1.000
_cell.length_c   1.000
_cell.angle_alpha   90.00
_cell.angle_beta   90.00
_cell.angle_gamma   90.00
#
_symmetry.space_group_name_H-M   'P 1'
#
loop_
_entity.id
_entity.type
_entity.pdbx_description
1 polymer ?
#
loop_
_entity_poly.entity_id
_entity_poly.type
_entity_poly.pdbx_seq_one_letter_code
_entity_poly.pdbx_strand_id
1 'polypeptide(L)'
;MPEIARFYGIVITLLYKEHNPPHFHAEYGEFRASFDIETLKMTGSFPATAKNLVKKWAKPHQEELLKMWNSKKITKLPPLI
;
A
#
# COMPACT_ATOMS: atom_id res chain seq x y z
N MET A 1 -7.61 6.33 9.84
CA MET A 1 -6.76 5.39 9.08
C MET A 1 -5.51 6.13 8.64
N PRO A 2 -4.33 5.63 8.97
CA PRO A 2 -3.11 6.33 8.59
C PRO A 2 -2.81 6.22 7.11
N GLU A 3 -2.88 7.35 6.44
CA GLU A 3 -2.46 7.47 5.05
C GLU A 3 -0.93 7.58 5.03
N ILE A 4 -0.27 6.72 4.27
CA ILE A 4 1.19 6.72 4.20
C ILE A 4 1.73 7.30 2.90
N ALA A 5 0.92 7.33 1.85
CA ALA A 5 1.30 7.94 0.58
C ALA A 5 0.07 8.28 -0.25
N ARG A 6 0.22 9.26 -1.14
CA ARG A 6 -0.84 9.64 -2.07
C ARG A 6 -0.18 10.11 -3.36
N PHE A 7 -0.56 9.50 -4.49
CA PHE A 7 0.00 9.85 -5.79
C PHE A 7 -0.98 9.45 -6.90
N TYR A 8 -1.08 10.30 -7.90
CA TYR A 8 -1.94 10.06 -9.08
C TYR A 8 -3.38 9.68 -8.73
N GLY A 9 -3.93 10.27 -7.66
CA GLY A 9 -5.28 9.96 -7.21
C GLY A 9 -5.42 8.67 -6.42
N ILE A 10 -4.31 7.97 -6.17
CA ILE A 10 -4.29 6.75 -5.39
C ILE A 10 -3.89 7.08 -3.96
N VAL A 11 -4.63 6.55 -2.99
CA VAL A 11 -4.34 6.72 -1.56
C VAL A 11 -3.90 5.40 -0.99
N ILE A 12 -2.72 5.39 -0.35
CA ILE A 12 -2.18 4.19 0.29
C ILE A 12 -2.32 4.34 1.80
N THR A 13 -2.89 3.32 2.44
CA THR A 13 -3.04 3.29 3.90
C THR A 13 -2.45 2.00 4.46
N LEU A 14 -1.97 2.08 5.70
CA LEU A 14 -1.46 0.93 6.41
C LEU A 14 -2.12 0.87 7.77
N LEU A 15 -2.74 -0.27 8.10
CA LEU A 15 -3.49 -0.45 9.34
C LEU A 15 -2.73 -1.42 10.23
N TYR A 16 -2.29 -0.94 11.39
CA TYR A 16 -1.46 -1.73 12.30
C TYR A 16 -2.23 -2.80 13.09
N LYS A 17 -3.55 -2.76 13.08
CA LYS A 17 -4.40 -3.76 13.78
C LYS A 17 -4.87 -4.90 12.89
N GLU A 18 -4.37 -4.95 11.67
CA GLU A 18 -4.77 -6.00 10.74
C GLU A 18 -4.01 -7.30 11.02
N HIS A 19 -4.57 -8.41 10.53
CA HIS A 19 -3.97 -9.73 10.68
C HIS A 19 -2.98 -10.03 9.56
N ASN A 20 -2.04 -10.96 9.84
CA ASN A 20 -1.12 -11.45 8.82
C ASN A 20 -1.89 -12.12 7.67
N PRO A 21 -1.35 -12.11 6.45
CA PRO A 21 -0.01 -11.65 6.09
C PRO A 21 0.11 -10.12 6.05
N PRO A 22 1.34 -9.57 6.16
CA PRO A 22 1.53 -8.12 6.09
C PRO A 22 1.02 -7.56 4.76
N HIS A 23 0.18 -6.53 4.84
CA HIS A 23 -0.43 -5.94 3.65
C HIS A 23 -0.75 -4.48 3.86
N PHE A 24 -0.90 -3.75 2.76
CA PHE A 24 -1.37 -2.37 2.79
C PHE A 24 -2.61 -2.25 1.91
N HIS A 25 -3.36 -1.18 2.12
CA HIS A 25 -4.57 -0.92 1.35
C HIS A 25 -4.36 0.22 0.37
N ALA A 26 -5.03 0.15 -0.78
CA ALA A 26 -5.01 1.20 -1.78
C ALA A 26 -6.44 1.53 -2.20
N GLU A 27 -6.69 2.82 -2.40
CA GLU A 27 -7.97 3.31 -2.89
C GLU A 27 -7.74 4.20 -4.11
N TYR A 28 -8.59 4.05 -5.11
CA TYR A 28 -8.55 4.88 -6.31
C TYR A 28 -10.00 5.08 -6.78
N GLY A 29 -10.55 6.26 -6.51
CA GLY A 29 -11.96 6.51 -6.76
C GLY A 29 -12.82 5.51 -5.99
N GLU A 30 -13.62 4.75 -6.71
CA GLU A 30 -14.49 3.72 -6.12
C GLU A 30 -13.78 2.37 -5.93
N PHE A 31 -12.57 2.25 -6.46
CA PHE A 31 -11.83 1.00 -6.42
C PHE A 31 -11.07 0.86 -5.11
N ARG A 32 -11.03 -0.34 -4.57
CA ARG A 32 -10.30 -0.66 -3.35
C ARG A 32 -9.64 -2.01 -3.51
N ALA A 33 -8.41 -2.10 -3.02
CA ALA A 33 -7.66 -3.34 -3.06
C ALA A 33 -6.67 -3.38 -1.91
N SER A 34 -6.24 -4.59 -1.56
CA SER A 34 -5.13 -4.79 -0.65
C SER A 34 -3.98 -5.43 -1.40
N PHE A 35 -2.77 -5.11 -0.99
CA PHE A 35 -1.55 -5.62 -1.60
C PHE A 35 -0.68 -6.25 -0.54
N ASP A 36 -0.23 -7.47 -0.78
CA ASP A 36 0.72 -8.15 0.09
C ASP A 36 2.05 -7.40 0.05
N ILE A 37 2.62 -7.09 1.20
CA ILE A 37 3.88 -6.33 1.26
C ILE A 37 5.05 -7.14 0.68
N GLU A 38 5.06 -8.45 0.92
CA GLU A 38 6.17 -9.31 0.50
C GLU A 38 6.11 -9.68 -0.97
N THR A 39 4.92 -10.00 -1.49
CA THR A 39 4.75 -10.49 -2.87
C THR A 39 4.18 -9.44 -3.81
N LEU A 40 3.56 -8.38 -3.26
CA LEU A 40 2.82 -7.36 -3.99
C LEU A 40 1.61 -7.92 -4.74
N LYS A 41 1.14 -9.08 -4.32
CA LYS A 41 -0.07 -9.67 -4.90
C LYS A 41 -1.29 -8.87 -4.48
N MET A 42 -2.14 -8.53 -5.44
CA MET A 42 -3.34 -7.74 -5.19
C MET A 42 -4.54 -8.64 -4.91
N THR A 43 -5.35 -8.22 -3.92
CA THR A 43 -6.66 -8.80 -3.66
C THR A 43 -7.66 -7.65 -3.70
N GLY A 44 -8.72 -7.81 -4.48
CA GLY A 44 -9.73 -6.77 -4.65
C GLY A 44 -9.82 -6.35 -6.11
N SER A 45 -10.31 -5.13 -6.34
CA SER A 45 -10.56 -4.62 -7.69
C SER A 45 -9.86 -3.29 -7.90
N PHE A 46 -9.05 -3.20 -8.95
CA PHE A 46 -8.29 -2.00 -9.30
C PHE A 46 -8.04 -1.98 -10.80
N PRO A 47 -8.10 -0.80 -11.46
CA PRO A 47 -7.71 -0.71 -12.86
C PRO A 47 -6.25 -1.11 -13.06
N ALA A 48 -5.95 -1.75 -14.18
CA ALA A 48 -4.60 -2.26 -14.45
C ALA A 48 -3.52 -1.17 -14.35
N THR A 49 -3.79 0.00 -14.89
CA THR A 49 -2.83 1.11 -14.85
C THR A 49 -2.56 1.54 -13.40
N ALA A 50 -3.61 1.72 -12.61
CA ALA A 50 -3.47 2.10 -11.21
C ALA A 50 -2.77 1.00 -10.39
N LYS A 51 -3.11 -0.25 -10.65
CA LYS A 51 -2.45 -1.40 -10.03
C LYS A 51 -0.95 -1.39 -10.28
N ASN A 52 -0.54 -1.12 -11.53
CA ASN A 52 0.87 -1.06 -11.89
C ASN A 52 1.60 0.09 -11.21
N LEU A 53 0.93 1.24 -11.06
CA LEU A 53 1.49 2.37 -10.35
C LEU A 53 1.73 2.06 -8.88
N VAL A 54 0.78 1.38 -8.24
CA VAL A 54 0.92 0.96 -6.84
C VAL A 54 2.10 0.01 -6.68
N LYS A 55 2.22 -0.98 -7.55
CA LYS A 55 3.34 -1.93 -7.50
C LYS A 55 4.68 -1.25 -7.72
N LYS A 56 4.73 -0.31 -8.67
CA LYS A 56 5.95 0.45 -8.96
C LYS A 56 6.38 1.29 -7.75
N TRP A 57 5.41 1.88 -7.06
CA TRP A 57 5.70 2.63 -5.83
C TRP A 57 6.14 1.71 -4.69
N ALA A 58 5.45 0.59 -4.52
CA ALA A 58 5.66 -0.29 -3.37
C ALA A 58 6.98 -1.07 -3.43
N LYS A 59 7.43 -1.43 -4.61
CA LYS A 59 8.62 -2.27 -4.77
C LYS A 59 9.86 -1.73 -4.05
N PRO A 60 10.25 -0.46 -4.22
CA PRO A 60 11.40 0.07 -3.48
C PRO A 60 11.14 0.31 -2.00
N HIS A 61 9.88 0.25 -1.57
CA HIS A 61 9.50 0.52 -0.17
C HIS A 61 9.12 -0.73 0.61
N GLN A 62 9.31 -1.93 0.04
CA GLN A 62 8.90 -3.16 0.71
C GLN A 62 9.51 -3.33 2.10
N GLU A 63 10.79 -3.06 2.27
CA GLU A 63 11.44 -3.16 3.57
C GLU A 63 10.87 -2.18 4.58
N GLU A 64 10.65 -0.95 4.17
CA GLU A 64 10.08 0.08 5.03
C GLU A 64 8.65 -0.26 5.43
N LEU A 65 7.87 -0.74 4.47
CA LEU A 65 6.49 -1.16 4.73
C LEU A 65 6.45 -2.30 5.74
N LEU A 66 7.33 -3.27 5.57
CA LEU A 66 7.41 -4.42 6.48
C LEU A 66 7.83 -3.98 7.88
N LYS A 67 8.79 -3.06 7.98
CA LYS A 67 9.20 -2.50 9.25
C LYS A 67 8.04 -1.79 9.95
N MET A 68 7.26 -1.00 9.22
CA MET A 68 6.10 -0.31 9.78
C MET A 68 5.06 -1.32 10.26
N TRP A 69 4.84 -2.38 9.51
CA TRP A 69 3.91 -3.42 9.90
C TRP A 69 4.33 -4.09 11.20
N ASN A 70 5.60 -4.47 11.30
CA ASN A 70 6.12 -5.19 12.45
C ASN A 70 6.25 -4.33 13.70
N SER A 71 6.69 -3.08 13.56
CA SER A 71 6.91 -2.19 14.70
C SER A 71 5.66 -1.46 15.16
N LYS A 72 4.60 -1.48 14.35
CA LYS A 72 3.37 -0.72 14.56
C LYS A 72 3.59 0.80 14.57
N LYS A 73 4.72 1.27 14.06
CA LYS A 73 5.02 2.69 13.91
C LYS A 73 4.85 3.07 12.44
N ILE A 74 3.79 3.79 12.16
CA ILE A 74 3.43 4.12 10.78
C ILE A 74 3.87 5.55 10.48
N THR A 75 4.65 5.71 9.41
CA THR A 75 5.13 7.01 8.95
C THR A 75 4.79 7.18 7.48
N LYS A 76 4.83 8.42 7.01
CA LYS A 76 4.59 8.69 5.60
C LYS A 76 5.81 8.34 4.77
N LEU A 77 5.57 7.83 3.56
CA LEU A 77 6.60 7.51 2.59
C LEU A 77 6.48 8.47 1.40
N PRO A 78 7.58 8.69 0.66
CA PRO A 78 7.50 9.57 -0.51
C PRO A 78 6.57 9.00 -1.57
N PRO A 79 5.84 9.87 -2.28
CA PRO A 79 4.95 9.43 -3.35
C PRO A 79 5.73 9.00 -4.60
N LEU A 80 5.04 8.31 -5.49
CA LEU A 80 5.58 7.99 -6.81
C LEU A 80 5.59 9.26 -7.64
N ILE A 81 6.72 9.55 -8.26
CA ILE A 81 6.91 10.74 -9.07
C ILE A 81 6.90 10.37 -10.56
#